data_0cd9f2e7f687be8139ceea4a5306ac10
#
_entry.id   0cd9f2e7f687be8139ceea4a5306ac10
#
_cell.length_a   1.000
_cell.length_b   1.000
_cell.length_c   1.000
_cell.angle_alpha   90.00
_cell.angle_beta   90.00
_cell.angle_gamma   90.00
#
_symmetry.space_group_name_H-M   'P 1'
#
loop_
_entity.id
_entity.type
_entity.pdbx_description
1 polymer ?
#
loop_
_entity_poly.entity_id
_entity_poly.type
_entity_poly.pdbx_seq_one_letter_code
_entity_poly.pdbx_strand_id
1 'polypeptide(L)'
;MIKNIVIYLLLLVSTFVFNIFYFAWFSWFLLVLTIAVPLVSLLFSLPFMIGGAVNGVLVFAHDSVKIGDDFYVGVTGKKGRAVFCPRIKISMNVKNDFCNKSEKLKIIYSGTLKKPFYTKNNRLSKQCGCVGITAKYAKIYDFTGIFFIPIKLDCNISCDVMPKTKKPSVLPDSSKISILGYKPKKGGFSDYYELRQYQSGDSLKNIHWKLSSKYDDLIVREPSTPIYRQFYVRLLFTQTPEINDDILARFMYVCNYLNKGGAPCLVFNDGREISSISNPSELKEFIKALYRNQSYNTSFADTAPSLVYSIGESGEEVSGV
;
A
#
# COMPACT_ATOMS: atom_id res chain seq x y z
N MET A 1 -13.58 24.07 17.27
CA MET A 1 -13.45 25.53 17.14
C MET A 1 -14.79 26.24 17.34
N ILE A 2 -15.72 26.13 16.41
CA ILE A 2 -17.03 26.75 16.52
C ILE A 2 -17.70 26.43 17.87
N LYS A 3 -17.66 25.15 18.29
CA LYS A 3 -18.23 24.75 19.61
C LYS A 3 -17.59 25.47 20.77
N ASN A 4 -16.27 25.60 20.84
CA ASN A 4 -15.59 26.31 21.96
C ASN A 4 -15.86 27.82 21.92
N ILE A 5 -15.89 28.42 20.74
CA ILE A 5 -16.21 29.84 20.56
C ILE A 5 -17.66 30.11 20.99
N VAL A 6 -18.61 29.25 20.56
CA VAL A 6 -20.03 29.37 20.92
C VAL A 6 -20.22 29.24 22.45
N ILE A 7 -19.57 28.24 23.07
CA ILE A 7 -19.62 28.06 24.53
C ILE A 7 -19.07 29.30 25.25
N TYR A 8 -17.93 29.82 24.75
CA TYR A 8 -17.33 31.02 25.34
C TYR A 8 -18.23 32.27 25.19
N LEU A 9 -18.83 32.46 24.00
CA LEU A 9 -19.78 33.56 23.78
C LEU A 9 -21.02 33.44 24.68
N LEU A 10 -21.58 32.25 24.83
CA LEU A 10 -22.70 32.00 25.74
C LEU A 10 -22.32 32.34 27.19
N LEU A 11 -21.12 31.93 27.61
CA LEU A 11 -20.61 32.21 28.94
C LEU A 11 -20.41 33.73 29.14
N LEU A 12 -19.87 34.43 28.14
CA LEU A 12 -19.67 35.87 28.16
C LEU A 12 -21.01 36.63 28.24
N VAL A 13 -21.99 36.22 27.43
CA VAL A 13 -23.36 36.82 27.49
C VAL A 13 -24.00 36.56 28.84
N SER A 14 -23.88 35.34 29.38
CA SER A 14 -24.43 34.99 30.69
C SER A 14 -23.82 35.83 31.81
N THR A 15 -22.50 36.01 31.83
CA THR A 15 -21.82 36.84 32.85
C THR A 15 -22.13 38.33 32.67
N PHE A 16 -22.32 38.77 31.44
CA PHE A 16 -22.75 40.16 31.17
C PHE A 16 -24.18 40.43 31.66
N VAL A 17 -25.12 39.53 31.36
CA VAL A 17 -26.51 39.63 31.87
C VAL A 17 -26.53 39.56 33.38
N PHE A 18 -25.75 38.66 33.99
CA PHE A 18 -25.62 38.58 35.44
C PHE A 18 -25.12 39.90 36.04
N ASN A 19 -24.16 40.58 35.39
CA ASN A 19 -23.66 41.88 35.84
C ASN A 19 -24.71 42.98 35.77
N ILE A 20 -25.64 42.96 34.82
CA ILE A 20 -26.74 43.90 34.71
C ILE A 20 -27.72 43.75 35.86
N PHE A 21 -28.09 42.51 36.24
CA PHE A 21 -29.06 42.23 37.30
C PHE A 21 -28.48 42.36 38.72
N TYR A 22 -27.19 42.00 38.86
CA TYR A 22 -26.47 42.02 40.11
C TYR A 22 -25.29 42.97 40.02
N PHE A 23 -25.53 44.26 40.24
CA PHE A 23 -24.49 45.29 40.22
C PHE A 23 -23.67 45.28 41.53
N ALA A 24 -22.89 44.20 41.71
CA ALA A 24 -22.03 43.95 42.87
C ALA A 24 -20.58 43.76 42.46
N TRP A 25 -19.66 43.97 43.39
CA TRP A 25 -18.23 43.74 43.15
C TRP A 25 -17.93 42.35 42.56
N PHE A 26 -18.62 41.32 43.02
CA PHE A 26 -18.45 39.95 42.55
C PHE A 26 -18.83 39.76 41.08
N SER A 27 -19.90 40.38 40.62
CA SER A 27 -20.33 40.29 39.21
C SER A 27 -19.34 40.96 38.24
N TRP A 28 -18.78 42.10 38.67
CA TRP A 28 -17.70 42.77 37.95
C TRP A 28 -16.45 41.92 37.87
N PHE A 29 -16.03 41.34 38.99
CA PHE A 29 -14.90 40.43 39.03
C PHE A 29 -15.09 39.25 38.08
N LEU A 30 -16.27 38.64 38.06
CA LEU A 30 -16.61 37.50 37.23
C LEU A 30 -16.57 37.84 35.72
N LEU A 31 -17.07 39.02 35.35
CA LEU A 31 -17.03 39.50 33.98
C LEU A 31 -15.60 39.77 33.51
N VAL A 32 -14.81 40.47 34.33
CA VAL A 32 -13.39 40.71 34.04
C VAL A 32 -12.62 39.40 33.91
N LEU A 33 -12.85 38.44 34.80
CA LEU A 33 -12.23 37.12 34.75
C LEU A 33 -12.58 36.38 33.46
N THR A 34 -13.85 36.42 33.04
CA THR A 34 -14.31 35.78 31.80
C THR A 34 -13.59 36.33 30.57
N ILE A 35 -13.34 37.67 30.53
CA ILE A 35 -12.60 38.29 29.44
C ILE A 35 -11.10 38.04 29.56
N ALA A 36 -10.54 38.03 30.76
CA ALA A 36 -9.12 37.86 31.00
C ALA A 36 -8.62 36.44 30.69
N VAL A 37 -9.40 35.39 31.01
CA VAL A 37 -8.99 34.00 30.83
C VAL A 37 -8.51 33.67 29.42
N PRO A 38 -9.21 33.96 28.31
CA PRO A 38 -8.70 33.65 26.97
C PRO A 38 -7.49 34.50 26.59
N LEU A 39 -7.38 35.75 27.05
CA LEU A 39 -6.24 36.61 26.78
C LEU A 39 -4.98 36.09 27.50
N VAL A 40 -5.11 35.76 28.78
CA VAL A 40 -4.02 35.14 29.55
C VAL A 40 -3.62 33.78 28.94
N SER A 41 -4.61 32.97 28.60
CA SER A 41 -4.34 31.70 27.89
C SER A 41 -3.56 31.89 26.58
N LEU A 42 -3.94 32.88 25.79
CA LEU A 42 -3.23 33.23 24.57
C LEU A 42 -1.78 33.65 24.85
N LEU A 43 -1.58 34.56 25.83
CA LEU A 43 -0.26 35.06 26.19
C LEU A 43 0.69 33.91 26.59
N PHE A 44 0.22 32.98 27.44
CA PHE A 44 1.00 31.84 27.87
C PHE A 44 1.21 30.80 26.77
N SER A 45 0.27 30.63 25.84
CA SER A 45 0.36 29.65 24.76
C SER A 45 1.17 30.14 23.54
N LEU A 46 1.29 31.45 23.33
CA LEU A 46 1.99 32.08 22.21
C LEU A 46 3.40 31.51 21.97
N PRO A 47 4.31 31.45 22.96
CA PRO A 47 5.66 30.93 22.75
C PRO A 47 5.66 29.47 22.29
N PHE A 48 4.75 28.66 22.80
CA PHE A 48 4.59 27.27 22.40
C PHE A 48 3.99 27.13 20.99
N MET A 49 3.01 27.98 20.66
CA MET A 49 2.39 27.99 19.34
C MET A 49 3.38 28.42 18.25
N ILE A 50 4.15 29.49 18.52
CA ILE A 50 5.19 29.98 17.61
C ILE A 50 6.32 28.94 17.50
N GLY A 51 6.77 28.40 18.64
CA GLY A 51 7.77 27.33 18.66
C GLY A 51 7.36 26.11 17.86
N GLY A 52 6.10 25.69 17.96
CA GLY A 52 5.51 24.61 17.18
C GLY A 52 5.43 24.93 15.69
N ALA A 53 5.08 26.17 15.34
CA ALA A 53 5.04 26.65 13.95
C ALA A 53 6.44 26.66 13.32
N VAL A 54 7.45 27.13 14.05
CA VAL A 54 8.85 27.16 13.60
C VAL A 54 9.46 25.77 13.50
N ASN A 55 9.11 24.85 14.43
CA ASN A 55 9.54 23.45 14.36
C ASN A 55 8.95 22.74 13.15
N GLY A 56 7.72 23.09 12.78
CA GLY A 56 6.95 22.41 11.76
C GLY A 56 6.48 21.03 12.21
N VAL A 57 5.58 20.47 11.44
CA VAL A 57 4.98 19.16 11.69
C VAL A 57 5.24 18.25 10.49
N LEU A 58 5.61 17.01 10.75
CA LEU A 58 5.80 15.97 9.76
C LEU A 58 4.83 14.84 10.06
N VAL A 59 4.12 14.40 9.03
CA VAL A 59 3.23 13.23 9.09
C VAL A 59 3.92 12.10 8.36
N PHE A 60 3.81 10.89 8.85
CA PHE A 60 4.37 9.69 8.22
C PHE A 60 3.46 8.49 8.47
N ALA A 61 3.57 7.50 7.61
CA ALA A 61 2.86 6.23 7.73
C ALA A 61 3.80 5.09 7.33
N HIS A 62 3.39 3.85 7.51
CA HIS A 62 4.12 2.70 7.00
C HIS A 62 4.05 2.65 5.46
N ASP A 63 5.11 2.16 4.83
CA ASP A 63 5.15 2.02 3.36
C ASP A 63 4.17 0.94 2.87
N SER A 64 3.99 -0.13 3.65
CA SER A 64 3.04 -1.19 3.34
C SER A 64 2.49 -1.86 4.60
N VAL A 65 1.20 -2.21 4.55
CA VAL A 65 0.46 -2.89 5.62
C VAL A 65 -0.39 -4.00 5.00
N LYS A 66 -0.64 -5.09 5.72
CA LYS A 66 -1.57 -6.12 5.23
C LYS A 66 -3.00 -5.76 5.61
N ILE A 67 -3.96 -6.24 4.82
CA ILE A 67 -5.38 -6.05 5.08
C ILE A 67 -5.75 -6.56 6.49
N GLY A 68 -6.48 -5.74 7.25
CA GLY A 68 -6.92 -6.04 8.61
C GLY A 68 -5.84 -5.89 9.69
N ASP A 69 -4.60 -5.57 9.34
CA ASP A 69 -3.56 -5.23 10.32
C ASP A 69 -3.72 -3.78 10.79
N ASP A 70 -3.08 -3.45 11.90
CA ASP A 70 -3.15 -2.12 12.48
C ASP A 70 -2.46 -1.08 11.60
N PHE A 71 -3.22 -0.08 11.18
CA PHE A 71 -2.71 1.04 10.41
C PHE A 71 -2.40 2.22 11.33
N TYR A 72 -1.15 2.65 11.34
CA TYR A 72 -0.68 3.76 12.15
C TYR A 72 -0.29 4.96 11.30
N VAL A 73 -0.82 6.13 11.69
CA VAL A 73 -0.37 7.42 11.18
C VAL A 73 0.42 8.11 12.28
N GLY A 74 1.66 8.42 12.00
CA GLY A 74 2.56 9.07 12.93
C GLY A 74 2.65 10.57 12.67
N VAL A 75 2.83 11.34 13.75
CA VAL A 75 3.04 12.80 13.73
C VAL A 75 4.25 13.13 14.57
N THR A 76 5.19 13.91 14.03
CA THR A 76 6.40 14.36 14.74
C THR A 76 6.76 15.78 14.33
N GLY A 77 7.70 16.40 15.05
CA GLY A 77 8.26 17.70 14.68
C GLY A 77 9.30 17.56 13.56
N LYS A 78 9.19 18.39 12.51
CA LYS A 78 10.10 18.36 11.36
C LYS A 78 11.57 18.61 11.72
N LYS A 79 11.84 19.53 12.67
CA LYS A 79 13.20 19.87 13.12
C LYS A 79 13.67 19.06 14.34
N GLY A 80 12.87 18.14 14.85
CA GLY A 80 13.21 17.30 15.99
C GLY A 80 13.40 18.03 17.32
N ARG A 81 13.00 19.32 17.43
CA ARG A 81 13.11 20.09 18.67
C ARG A 81 12.03 19.69 19.66
N ALA A 82 12.37 19.73 20.96
CA ALA A 82 11.44 19.45 22.04
C ALA A 82 10.54 20.67 22.31
N VAL A 83 9.56 20.88 21.41
CA VAL A 83 8.57 21.94 21.57
C VAL A 83 7.28 21.33 22.06
N PHE A 84 6.77 21.85 23.17
CA PHE A 84 5.44 21.52 23.66
C PHE A 84 4.38 22.24 22.82
N CYS A 85 3.35 21.53 22.40
CA CYS A 85 2.22 22.10 21.70
C CYS A 85 0.95 21.81 22.50
N PRO A 86 0.23 22.85 22.95
CA PRO A 86 -0.96 22.67 23.76
C PRO A 86 -2.00 21.78 23.07
N ARG A 87 -2.24 22.04 21.79
CA ARG A 87 -3.14 21.21 20.98
C ARG A 87 -2.88 21.41 19.50
N ILE A 88 -2.57 20.32 18.79
CA ILE A 88 -2.43 20.31 17.33
C ILE A 88 -3.61 19.56 16.74
N LYS A 89 -4.20 20.12 15.69
CA LYS A 89 -5.21 19.47 14.88
C LYS A 89 -4.78 19.42 13.44
N ILE A 90 -4.68 18.20 12.90
CA ILE A 90 -4.34 17.93 11.51
C ILE A 90 -5.58 17.36 10.83
N SER A 91 -5.99 17.99 9.74
CA SER A 91 -7.05 17.47 8.88
C SER A 91 -6.43 16.94 7.61
N MET A 92 -6.60 15.65 7.36
CA MET A 92 -6.03 14.94 6.24
C MET A 92 -7.15 14.39 5.36
N ASN A 93 -6.94 14.42 4.06
CA ASN A 93 -7.76 13.68 3.11
C ASN A 93 -7.03 12.37 2.81
N VAL A 94 -7.76 11.29 2.97
CA VAL A 94 -7.28 9.94 2.70
C VAL A 94 -8.07 9.41 1.51
N LYS A 95 -7.37 8.99 0.48
CA LYS A 95 -7.98 8.42 -0.73
C LYS A 95 -7.37 7.05 -0.99
N ASN A 96 -8.21 6.04 -1.15
CA ASN A 96 -7.80 4.76 -1.68
C ASN A 96 -8.09 4.74 -3.18
N ASP A 97 -7.04 4.74 -3.99
CA ASP A 97 -7.18 4.86 -5.44
C ASP A 97 -7.78 3.59 -6.06
N PHE A 98 -7.51 2.41 -5.50
CA PHE A 98 -8.05 1.15 -6.02
C PHE A 98 -9.56 0.99 -5.80
N CYS A 99 -10.06 1.43 -4.64
CA CYS A 99 -11.49 1.37 -4.30
C CYS A 99 -12.23 2.67 -4.60
N ASN A 100 -11.55 3.71 -5.07
CA ASN A 100 -12.07 5.06 -5.31
C ASN A 100 -12.84 5.64 -4.11
N LYS A 101 -12.43 5.28 -2.88
CA LYS A 101 -13.02 5.78 -1.63
C LYS A 101 -12.17 6.90 -1.05
N SER A 102 -12.82 7.99 -0.65
CA SER A 102 -12.15 9.10 0.03
C SER A 102 -12.78 9.39 1.38
N GLU A 103 -11.94 9.56 2.40
CA GLU A 103 -12.35 9.88 3.77
C GLU A 103 -11.54 11.04 4.32
N LYS A 104 -12.14 11.81 5.25
CA LYS A 104 -11.44 12.87 5.99
C LYS A 104 -11.04 12.35 7.36
N LEU A 105 -9.74 12.27 7.59
CA LEU A 105 -9.16 11.90 8.88
C LEU A 105 -8.77 13.17 9.66
N LYS A 106 -9.07 13.19 10.95
CA LYS A 106 -8.67 14.28 11.86
C LYS A 106 -7.83 13.68 12.98
N ILE A 107 -6.60 14.14 13.11
CA ILE A 107 -5.73 13.80 14.23
C ILE A 107 -5.67 15.01 15.17
N ILE A 108 -5.87 14.76 16.45
CA ILE A 108 -5.71 15.76 17.51
C ILE A 108 -4.64 15.22 18.44
N TYR A 109 -3.62 16.03 18.66
CA TYR A 109 -2.51 15.70 19.54
C TYR A 109 -2.22 16.87 20.49
N SER A 110 -1.83 16.54 21.72
CA SER A 110 -1.40 17.49 22.75
C SER A 110 -0.15 16.92 23.41
N GLY A 111 0.94 17.65 23.41
CA GLY A 111 2.22 17.19 23.96
C GLY A 111 3.45 17.67 23.22
N THR A 112 4.58 17.00 23.46
CA THR A 112 5.87 17.39 22.91
C THR A 112 6.13 16.75 21.55
N LEU A 113 6.47 17.55 20.54
CA LEU A 113 6.73 17.08 19.16
C LEU A 113 8.08 16.38 18.97
N LYS A 114 8.90 16.21 20.01
CA LYS A 114 10.21 15.52 19.90
C LYS A 114 10.05 14.03 19.62
N LYS A 115 9.09 13.38 20.29
CA LYS A 115 8.79 11.96 20.08
C LYS A 115 7.64 11.80 19.09
N PRO A 116 7.71 10.81 18.18
CA PRO A 116 6.61 10.54 17.27
C PRO A 116 5.37 10.09 18.06
N PHE A 117 4.24 10.64 17.68
CA PHE A 117 2.92 10.24 18.19
C PHE A 117 2.20 9.43 17.12
N TYR A 118 1.71 8.26 17.47
CA TYR A 118 1.02 7.35 16.56
C TYR A 118 -0.48 7.31 16.85
N THR A 119 -1.26 7.45 15.82
CA THR A 119 -2.71 7.26 15.88
C THR A 119 -3.08 6.02 15.08
N LYS A 120 -3.73 5.07 15.74
CA LYS A 120 -4.24 3.86 15.12
C LYS A 120 -5.55 4.16 14.37
N ASN A 121 -5.63 3.72 13.12
CA ASN A 121 -6.84 3.82 12.33
C ASN A 121 -7.05 2.60 11.43
N ASN A 122 -7.70 1.58 11.96
CA ASN A 122 -7.93 0.31 11.26
C ASN A 122 -8.96 0.40 10.11
N ARG A 123 -9.60 1.57 9.90
CA ARG A 123 -10.50 1.74 8.76
C ARG A 123 -9.73 1.80 7.45
N LEU A 124 -8.51 2.30 7.48
CA LEU A 124 -7.67 2.48 6.29
C LEU A 124 -7.09 1.17 5.77
N SER A 125 -6.96 0.14 6.64
CA SER A 125 -6.48 -1.20 6.27
C SER A 125 -7.60 -2.21 5.98
N LYS A 126 -8.85 -1.77 5.87
CA LYS A 126 -9.98 -2.69 5.61
C LYS A 126 -10.03 -3.24 4.19
N GLN A 127 -9.52 -2.49 3.22
CA GLN A 127 -9.56 -2.84 1.80
C GLN A 127 -8.18 -2.68 1.20
N CYS A 128 -7.86 -3.52 0.22
CA CYS A 128 -6.61 -3.43 -0.54
C CYS A 128 -6.55 -2.14 -1.35
N GLY A 129 -5.34 -1.73 -1.69
CA GLY A 129 -5.13 -0.58 -2.56
C GLY A 129 -4.03 0.36 -2.07
N CYS A 130 -3.75 1.37 -2.87
CA CYS A 130 -2.85 2.45 -2.52
C CYS A 130 -3.62 3.53 -1.76
N VAL A 131 -3.32 3.67 -0.47
CA VAL A 131 -3.92 4.68 0.41
C VAL A 131 -3.07 5.94 0.38
N GLY A 132 -3.49 6.94 -0.37
CA GLY A 132 -2.88 8.26 -0.40
C GLY A 132 -3.37 9.14 0.75
N ILE A 133 -2.46 9.70 1.53
CA ILE A 133 -2.75 10.61 2.64
C ILE A 133 -2.22 11.99 2.28
N THR A 134 -3.10 12.96 2.14
CA THR A 134 -2.74 14.35 1.82
C THR A 134 -3.20 15.30 2.90
N ALA A 135 -2.33 16.19 3.32
CA ALA A 135 -2.67 17.27 4.25
C ALA A 135 -2.00 18.58 3.83
N LYS A 136 -2.77 19.65 3.78
CA LYS A 136 -2.28 20.97 3.38
C LYS A 136 -1.95 21.87 4.58
N TYR A 137 -2.68 21.72 5.68
CA TYR A 137 -2.56 22.57 6.85
C TYR A 137 -2.76 21.79 8.14
N ALA A 138 -1.97 22.14 9.17
CA ALA A 138 -2.24 21.84 10.57
C ALA A 138 -2.61 23.13 11.30
N LYS A 139 -3.32 23.01 12.41
CA LYS A 139 -3.67 24.14 13.28
C LYS A 139 -3.15 23.86 14.69
N ILE A 140 -2.34 24.77 15.21
CA ILE A 140 -1.94 24.75 16.62
C ILE A 140 -2.85 25.70 17.38
N TYR A 141 -3.51 25.18 18.41
CA TYR A 141 -4.43 25.92 19.26
C TYR A 141 -3.75 26.31 20.56
N ASP A 142 -4.28 27.38 21.17
CA ASP A 142 -4.01 27.76 22.55
C ASP A 142 -4.65 26.75 23.55
N PHE A 143 -4.46 26.94 24.85
CA PHE A 143 -5.01 26.06 25.88
C PHE A 143 -6.56 26.07 25.91
N THR A 144 -7.20 27.18 25.58
CA THR A 144 -8.68 27.30 25.54
C THR A 144 -9.25 26.71 24.23
N GLY A 145 -8.43 26.62 23.18
CA GLY A 145 -8.83 26.18 21.83
C GLY A 145 -9.66 27.22 21.06
N ILE A 146 -9.60 28.49 21.47
CA ILE A 146 -10.24 29.62 20.82
C ILE A 146 -9.37 30.18 19.71
N PHE A 147 -8.10 30.44 20.02
CA PHE A 147 -7.11 30.96 19.06
C PHE A 147 -6.30 29.86 18.42
N PHE A 148 -5.84 30.06 17.18
CA PHE A 148 -4.98 29.09 16.50
C PHE A 148 -4.03 29.76 15.51
N ILE A 149 -2.88 29.11 15.30
CA ILE A 149 -1.91 29.45 14.25
C ILE A 149 -1.95 28.33 13.19
N PRO A 150 -2.23 28.65 11.90
CA PRO A 150 -2.15 27.67 10.83
C PRO A 150 -0.69 27.41 10.45
N ILE A 151 -0.34 26.13 10.25
CA ILE A 151 0.97 25.71 9.75
C ILE A 151 0.74 25.04 8.40
N LYS A 152 1.53 25.43 7.39
CA LYS A 152 1.56 24.73 6.11
C LYS A 152 2.17 23.33 6.30
N LEU A 153 1.46 22.34 5.85
CA LEU A 153 1.91 20.94 5.75
C LEU A 153 2.03 20.62 4.27
N ASP A 154 3.20 20.13 3.89
CA ASP A 154 3.40 19.49 2.59
C ASP A 154 3.47 17.98 2.84
N CYS A 155 2.28 17.39 3.05
CA CYS A 155 2.14 15.98 3.33
C CYS A 155 1.45 15.31 2.14
N ASN A 156 2.23 14.51 1.43
CA ASN A 156 1.75 13.62 0.38
C ASN A 156 2.43 12.25 0.60
N ILE A 157 1.72 11.36 1.26
CA ILE A 157 2.24 10.03 1.66
C ILE A 157 1.33 8.99 1.05
N SER A 158 1.92 7.92 0.54
CA SER A 158 1.21 6.75 0.08
C SER A 158 1.59 5.52 0.91
N CYS A 159 0.60 4.71 1.23
CA CYS A 159 0.79 3.43 1.90
C CYS A 159 0.04 2.35 1.12
N ASP A 160 0.71 1.26 0.82
CA ASP A 160 0.12 0.15 0.06
C ASP A 160 -0.48 -0.88 1.03
N VAL A 161 -1.79 -1.09 0.96
CA VAL A 161 -2.50 -2.14 1.72
C VAL A 161 -2.51 -3.42 0.90
N MET A 162 -1.69 -4.40 1.32
CA MET A 162 -1.52 -5.67 0.63
C MET A 162 -2.57 -6.70 1.07
N PRO A 163 -3.07 -7.57 0.17
CA PRO A 163 -3.97 -8.64 0.54
C PRO A 163 -3.28 -9.70 1.40
N LYS A 164 -4.04 -10.41 2.22
CA LYS A 164 -3.60 -11.66 2.87
C LYS A 164 -3.79 -12.81 1.90
N THR A 165 -2.78 -13.67 1.78
CA THR A 165 -2.84 -14.84 0.89
C THR A 165 -3.98 -15.78 1.30
N LYS A 166 -4.81 -16.19 0.34
CA LYS A 166 -5.91 -17.13 0.52
C LYS A 166 -5.77 -18.26 -0.49
N LYS A 167 -5.90 -19.51 -0.01
CA LYS A 167 -5.84 -20.68 -0.89
C LYS A 167 -7.08 -20.70 -1.79
N PRO A 168 -6.95 -20.81 -3.12
CA PRO A 168 -8.06 -20.95 -4.04
C PRO A 168 -8.71 -22.34 -3.91
N SER A 169 -9.96 -22.46 -4.37
CA SER A 169 -10.71 -23.71 -4.36
C SER A 169 -10.13 -24.72 -5.35
N VAL A 170 -9.76 -24.24 -6.53
CA VAL A 170 -9.11 -25.01 -7.59
C VAL A 170 -7.68 -24.53 -7.74
N LEU A 171 -6.70 -25.39 -7.56
CA LEU A 171 -5.30 -25.05 -7.82
C LEU A 171 -4.97 -25.30 -9.29
N PRO A 172 -4.08 -24.50 -9.89
CA PRO A 172 -3.55 -24.83 -11.19
C PRO A 172 -2.82 -26.18 -11.11
N ASP A 173 -3.17 -27.08 -12.01
CA ASP A 173 -2.58 -28.42 -12.04
C ASP A 173 -1.11 -28.30 -12.48
N SER A 174 -0.20 -28.55 -11.55
CA SER A 174 1.24 -28.54 -11.83
C SER A 174 1.68 -29.59 -12.83
N SER A 175 0.91 -30.68 -13.02
CA SER A 175 1.17 -31.70 -14.02
C SER A 175 0.94 -31.17 -15.44
N LYS A 176 0.10 -30.18 -15.62
CA LYS A 176 -0.13 -29.48 -16.90
C LYS A 176 0.96 -28.45 -17.20
N ILE A 177 1.83 -28.12 -16.25
CA ILE A 177 3.07 -27.38 -16.47
C ILE A 177 4.09 -28.41 -17.01
N SER A 178 3.75 -29.06 -18.09
CA SER A 178 4.63 -30.05 -18.72
C SER A 178 5.73 -29.36 -19.51
N ILE A 179 6.89 -29.99 -19.54
CA ILE A 179 7.97 -29.58 -20.42
C ILE A 179 7.48 -29.79 -21.85
N LEU A 180 7.32 -28.69 -22.60
CA LEU A 180 6.95 -28.74 -24.04
C LEU A 180 8.07 -29.21 -24.91
N GLY A 181 9.31 -29.04 -24.45
CA GLY A 181 10.52 -29.39 -25.20
C GLY A 181 11.74 -28.81 -24.49
N TYR A 182 12.86 -28.94 -25.16
CA TYR A 182 14.14 -28.46 -24.69
C TYR A 182 14.70 -27.45 -25.69
N LYS A 183 15.35 -26.40 -25.22
CA LYS A 183 16.06 -25.44 -26.06
C LYS A 183 17.56 -25.54 -25.79
N PRO A 184 18.40 -25.64 -26.82
CA PRO A 184 19.86 -25.68 -26.67
C PRO A 184 20.33 -24.45 -25.87
N LYS A 185 21.18 -24.68 -24.87
CA LYS A 185 21.81 -23.63 -24.07
C LYS A 185 23.20 -23.37 -24.61
N LYS A 186 23.47 -22.16 -25.07
CA LYS A 186 24.83 -21.78 -25.52
C LYS A 186 25.76 -21.66 -24.31
N GLY A 187 26.52 -22.76 -24.05
CA GLY A 187 27.56 -22.82 -23.02
C GLY A 187 27.05 -23.04 -21.58
N GLY A 188 27.95 -23.52 -20.72
CA GLY A 188 27.73 -23.76 -19.29
C GLY A 188 27.17 -25.14 -18.94
N PHE A 189 27.00 -25.40 -17.63
CA PHE A 189 26.39 -26.64 -17.13
C PHE A 189 24.85 -26.52 -17.16
N SER A 190 24.22 -27.67 -17.44
CA SER A 190 22.77 -27.84 -17.34
C SER A 190 22.47 -29.21 -16.73
N ASP A 191 21.32 -29.33 -16.06
CA ASP A 191 20.83 -30.61 -15.55
C ASP A 191 20.19 -31.45 -16.67
N TYR A 192 19.89 -30.82 -17.79
CA TYR A 192 19.27 -31.45 -18.96
C TYR A 192 20.22 -31.38 -20.14
N TYR A 193 20.37 -32.51 -20.83
CA TYR A 193 21.20 -32.64 -22.01
C TYR A 193 20.43 -33.34 -23.12
N GLU A 194 20.52 -32.80 -24.33
CA GLU A 194 20.11 -33.49 -25.56
C GLU A 194 21.29 -34.22 -26.16
N LEU A 195 21.00 -35.35 -26.81
CA LEU A 195 22.00 -36.15 -27.50
C LEU A 195 21.87 -35.90 -28.99
N ARG A 196 22.95 -35.47 -29.63
CA ARG A 196 23.01 -35.33 -31.09
C ARG A 196 24.33 -35.87 -31.65
N GLN A 197 24.37 -36.08 -32.93
CA GLN A 197 25.61 -36.43 -33.61
C GLN A 197 26.62 -35.30 -33.55
N TYR A 198 27.87 -35.63 -33.46
CA TYR A 198 28.99 -34.70 -33.46
C TYR A 198 29.05 -33.92 -34.77
N GLN A 199 29.26 -32.63 -34.66
CA GLN A 199 29.54 -31.75 -35.80
C GLN A 199 30.96 -31.15 -35.66
N SER A 200 31.63 -30.95 -36.81
CA SER A 200 32.96 -30.34 -36.80
C SER A 200 32.94 -28.99 -36.10
N GLY A 201 33.72 -28.84 -35.01
CA GLY A 201 33.77 -27.67 -34.13
C GLY A 201 33.20 -27.92 -32.75
N ASP A 202 32.55 -29.04 -32.48
CA ASP A 202 32.09 -29.41 -31.15
C ASP A 202 33.25 -29.72 -30.21
N SER A 203 33.10 -29.35 -28.93
CA SER A 203 34.09 -29.65 -27.91
C SER A 203 34.12 -31.15 -27.60
N LEU A 204 35.31 -31.76 -27.69
CA LEU A 204 35.52 -33.16 -27.33
C LEU A 204 35.15 -33.51 -25.90
N LYS A 205 35.11 -32.54 -25.01
CA LYS A 205 34.67 -32.68 -23.60
C LYS A 205 33.19 -33.05 -23.48
N ASN A 206 32.40 -32.71 -24.47
CA ASN A 206 30.95 -32.93 -24.45
C ASN A 206 30.58 -34.26 -25.10
N ILE A 207 31.54 -35.05 -25.61
CA ILE A 207 31.29 -36.37 -26.21
C ILE A 207 30.83 -37.37 -25.15
N HIS A 208 29.72 -38.04 -25.43
CA HIS A 208 29.22 -39.13 -24.62
C HIS A 208 29.86 -40.46 -25.00
N TRP A 209 31.10 -40.69 -24.58
CA TRP A 209 31.93 -41.83 -24.98
C TRP A 209 31.22 -43.18 -24.84
N LYS A 210 30.44 -43.40 -23.78
CA LYS A 210 29.73 -44.67 -23.58
C LYS A 210 28.65 -44.93 -24.65
N LEU A 211 27.97 -43.91 -25.14
CA LEU A 211 26.98 -44.04 -26.21
C LEU A 211 27.65 -44.06 -27.56
N SER A 212 28.67 -43.28 -27.76
CA SER A 212 29.43 -43.26 -29.01
C SER A 212 30.06 -44.63 -29.31
N SER A 213 30.61 -45.30 -28.29
CA SER A 213 31.14 -46.68 -28.42
C SER A 213 30.08 -47.75 -28.71
N LYS A 214 28.80 -47.47 -28.35
CA LYS A 214 27.70 -48.42 -28.59
C LYS A 214 27.11 -48.31 -30.00
N TYR A 215 27.15 -47.12 -30.58
CA TYR A 215 26.50 -46.83 -31.86
C TYR A 215 27.47 -46.63 -33.03
N ASP A 216 28.76 -46.73 -32.75
CA ASP A 216 29.86 -46.47 -33.69
C ASP A 216 29.84 -45.06 -34.32
N ASP A 217 29.12 -44.13 -33.70
CA ASP A 217 28.98 -42.74 -34.09
C ASP A 217 29.36 -41.83 -32.95
N LEU A 218 30.01 -40.70 -33.23
CA LEU A 218 30.31 -39.70 -32.19
C LEU A 218 29.04 -38.96 -31.76
N ILE A 219 28.63 -39.19 -30.51
CA ILE A 219 27.45 -38.55 -29.90
C ILE A 219 27.90 -37.49 -28.89
N VAL A 220 27.35 -36.30 -29.02
CA VAL A 220 27.64 -35.16 -28.14
C VAL A 220 26.44 -34.88 -27.22
N ARG A 221 26.75 -34.52 -25.96
CA ARG A 221 25.79 -33.99 -25.00
C ARG A 221 25.72 -32.48 -25.19
N GLU A 222 24.61 -31.99 -25.66
CA GLU A 222 24.34 -30.57 -25.76
C GLU A 222 23.52 -30.09 -24.54
N PRO A 223 24.04 -29.14 -23.72
CA PRO A 223 23.29 -28.63 -22.61
C PRO A 223 22.01 -27.96 -23.11
N SER A 224 20.90 -28.30 -22.50
CA SER A 224 19.59 -27.78 -22.86
C SER A 224 18.85 -27.21 -21.64
N THR A 225 17.94 -26.28 -21.90
CA THR A 225 17.03 -25.73 -20.89
C THR A 225 15.61 -26.16 -21.23
N PRO A 226 14.84 -26.66 -20.27
CA PRO A 226 13.46 -27.05 -20.52
C PRO A 226 12.62 -25.83 -20.89
N ILE A 227 11.78 -25.98 -21.89
CA ILE A 227 10.74 -25.02 -22.26
C ILE A 227 9.46 -25.50 -21.59
N TYR A 228 8.98 -24.74 -20.61
CA TYR A 228 7.72 -25.06 -19.97
C TYR A 228 6.55 -24.51 -20.78
N ARG A 229 5.40 -25.18 -20.69
CA ARG A 229 4.14 -24.68 -21.21
C ARG A 229 3.82 -23.39 -20.46
N GLN A 230 3.56 -22.30 -21.17
CA GLN A 230 3.24 -21.01 -20.56
C GLN A 230 1.88 -21.09 -19.90
N PHE A 231 1.84 -20.66 -18.64
CA PHE A 231 0.64 -20.63 -17.83
C PHE A 231 0.25 -19.17 -17.54
N TYR A 232 -0.89 -18.77 -18.04
CA TYR A 232 -1.35 -17.40 -17.91
C TYR A 232 -2.39 -17.28 -16.80
N VAL A 233 -2.28 -16.25 -15.97
CA VAL A 233 -3.25 -15.91 -14.96
C VAL A 233 -4.03 -14.68 -15.40
N ARG A 234 -5.35 -14.77 -15.35
CA ARG A 234 -6.28 -13.70 -15.66
C ARG A 234 -7.01 -13.27 -14.41
N LEU A 235 -7.06 -11.96 -14.13
CA LEU A 235 -7.80 -11.38 -13.02
C LEU A 235 -9.09 -10.74 -13.54
N LEU A 236 -10.24 -11.17 -13.03
CA LEU A 236 -11.55 -10.66 -13.40
C LEU A 236 -12.08 -9.79 -12.24
N PHE A 237 -11.73 -8.52 -12.25
CA PHE A 237 -12.17 -7.56 -11.23
C PHE A 237 -13.64 -7.17 -11.43
N THR A 238 -14.31 -6.89 -10.31
CA THR A 238 -15.70 -6.44 -10.25
C THR A 238 -15.76 -5.02 -9.67
N GLN A 239 -16.96 -4.44 -9.63
CA GLN A 239 -17.17 -3.14 -8.96
C GLN A 239 -17.16 -3.23 -7.44
N THR A 240 -17.22 -4.43 -6.87
CA THR A 240 -17.27 -4.67 -5.43
C THR A 240 -15.87 -4.81 -4.85
N PRO A 241 -15.40 -3.89 -4.00
CA PRO A 241 -14.03 -3.89 -3.48
C PRO A 241 -13.68 -5.15 -2.67
N GLU A 242 -14.62 -5.68 -1.90
CA GLU A 242 -14.42 -6.87 -1.07
C GLU A 242 -14.14 -8.13 -1.91
N ILE A 243 -14.77 -8.23 -3.09
CA ILE A 243 -14.55 -9.31 -4.05
C ILE A 243 -13.16 -9.17 -4.68
N ASN A 244 -12.77 -7.94 -5.02
CA ASN A 244 -11.45 -7.67 -5.57
C ASN A 244 -10.32 -7.99 -4.58
N ASP A 245 -10.54 -7.75 -3.29
CA ASP A 245 -9.60 -8.12 -2.24
C ASP A 245 -9.41 -9.65 -2.17
N ASP A 246 -10.49 -10.41 -2.32
CA ASP A 246 -10.45 -11.88 -2.36
C ASP A 246 -9.76 -12.40 -3.62
N ILE A 247 -10.03 -11.80 -4.79
CA ILE A 247 -9.36 -12.12 -6.05
C ILE A 247 -7.85 -11.91 -5.92
N LEU A 248 -7.41 -10.78 -5.37
CA LEU A 248 -6.00 -10.50 -5.15
C LEU A 248 -5.36 -11.44 -4.13
N ALA A 249 -6.09 -11.83 -3.08
CA ALA A 249 -5.61 -12.77 -2.08
C ALA A 249 -5.34 -14.17 -2.67
N ARG A 250 -6.25 -14.65 -3.52
CA ARG A 250 -6.11 -15.91 -4.27
C ARG A 250 -4.99 -15.83 -5.31
N PHE A 251 -4.91 -14.71 -6.03
CA PHE A 251 -3.84 -14.45 -6.99
C PHE A 251 -2.46 -14.53 -6.35
N MET A 252 -2.25 -13.88 -5.20
CA MET A 252 -0.98 -13.97 -4.48
C MET A 252 -0.62 -15.41 -4.11
N TYR A 253 -1.60 -16.21 -3.73
CA TYR A 253 -1.36 -17.61 -3.43
C TYR A 253 -0.91 -18.40 -4.68
N VAL A 254 -1.63 -18.22 -5.79
CA VAL A 254 -1.33 -18.90 -7.07
C VAL A 254 0.06 -18.53 -7.58
N CYS A 255 0.42 -17.24 -7.58
CA CYS A 255 1.76 -16.82 -7.99
C CYS A 255 2.86 -17.43 -7.12
N ASN A 256 2.67 -17.44 -5.80
CA ASN A 256 3.64 -18.06 -4.90
C ASN A 256 3.72 -19.59 -5.10
N TYR A 257 2.60 -20.23 -5.42
CA TYR A 257 2.55 -21.66 -5.70
C TYR A 257 3.30 -22.01 -7.00
N LEU A 258 3.05 -21.26 -8.09
CA LEU A 258 3.73 -21.44 -9.37
C LEU A 258 5.24 -21.18 -9.25
N ASN A 259 5.63 -20.10 -8.58
CA ASN A 259 7.04 -19.78 -8.38
C ASN A 259 7.78 -20.85 -7.56
N LYS A 260 7.14 -21.47 -6.57
CA LYS A 260 7.71 -22.61 -5.85
C LYS A 260 7.88 -23.83 -6.73
N GLY A 261 7.01 -24.01 -7.72
CA GLY A 261 7.11 -25.05 -8.75
C GLY A 261 8.13 -24.74 -9.86
N GLY A 262 8.83 -23.59 -9.78
CA GLY A 262 9.83 -23.17 -10.79
C GLY A 262 9.23 -22.60 -12.08
N ALA A 263 7.91 -22.39 -12.12
CA ALA A 263 7.23 -21.79 -13.28
C ALA A 263 6.93 -20.32 -13.03
N PRO A 264 7.27 -19.40 -13.95
CA PRO A 264 6.90 -18.00 -13.81
C PRO A 264 5.37 -17.84 -13.93
N CYS A 265 4.81 -16.96 -13.13
CA CYS A 265 3.42 -16.56 -13.25
C CYS A 265 3.31 -15.45 -14.31
N LEU A 266 2.67 -15.75 -15.44
CA LEU A 266 2.45 -14.80 -16.51
C LEU A 266 1.07 -14.16 -16.32
N VAL A 267 1.01 -12.83 -16.19
CA VAL A 267 -0.24 -12.10 -15.98
C VAL A 267 -0.51 -11.20 -17.18
N PHE A 268 -1.73 -11.23 -17.68
CA PHE A 268 -2.16 -10.26 -18.69
C PHE A 268 -2.37 -8.89 -18.03
N ASN A 269 -1.70 -7.90 -18.59
CA ASN A 269 -1.87 -6.50 -18.22
C ASN A 269 -2.44 -5.74 -19.43
N ASP A 270 -3.61 -5.12 -19.30
CA ASP A 270 -4.27 -4.27 -20.31
C ASP A 270 -4.34 -4.84 -21.76
N GLY A 271 -4.45 -6.17 -21.90
CA GLY A 271 -4.65 -6.82 -23.18
C GLY A 271 -3.44 -6.83 -24.13
N ARG A 272 -2.29 -6.25 -23.75
CA ARG A 272 -1.11 -6.17 -24.62
C ARG A 272 0.22 -6.54 -23.96
N GLU A 273 0.39 -6.33 -22.66
CA GLU A 273 1.65 -6.65 -21.97
C GLU A 273 1.49 -7.83 -21.04
N ILE A 274 2.39 -8.78 -21.19
CA ILE A 274 2.51 -9.95 -20.32
C ILE A 274 3.55 -9.62 -19.26
N SER A 275 3.10 -9.46 -18.00
CA SER A 275 4.01 -9.34 -16.88
C SER A 275 4.43 -10.72 -16.41
N SER A 276 5.72 -11.01 -16.44
CA SER A 276 6.30 -12.23 -15.88
C SER A 276 6.69 -12.02 -14.43
N ILE A 277 6.14 -12.82 -13.54
CA ILE A 277 6.39 -12.74 -12.09
C ILE A 277 7.09 -14.02 -11.67
N SER A 278 8.38 -13.91 -11.39
CA SER A 278 9.22 -15.05 -10.98
C SER A 278 9.59 -14.97 -9.49
N ASN A 279 9.53 -13.80 -8.88
CA ASN A 279 9.98 -13.55 -7.52
C ASN A 279 8.91 -12.85 -6.66
N PRO A 280 8.94 -13.02 -5.33
CA PRO A 280 8.02 -12.33 -4.42
C PRO A 280 8.14 -10.78 -4.44
N SER A 281 9.31 -10.24 -4.79
CA SER A 281 9.52 -8.80 -4.96
C SER A 281 8.79 -8.28 -6.19
N GLU A 282 8.91 -8.96 -7.33
CA GLU A 282 8.20 -8.64 -8.57
C GLU A 282 6.68 -8.70 -8.37
N LEU A 283 6.19 -9.70 -7.61
CA LEU A 283 4.78 -9.81 -7.26
C LEU A 283 4.28 -8.57 -6.48
N LYS A 284 5.06 -8.09 -5.52
CA LYS A 284 4.71 -6.88 -4.76
C LYS A 284 4.69 -5.64 -5.66
N GLU A 285 5.68 -5.49 -6.53
CA GLU A 285 5.75 -4.37 -7.47
C GLU A 285 4.60 -4.41 -8.48
N PHE A 286 4.26 -5.59 -8.98
CA PHE A 286 3.10 -5.79 -9.84
C PHE A 286 1.80 -5.34 -9.15
N ILE A 287 1.55 -5.77 -7.91
CA ILE A 287 0.36 -5.38 -7.15
C ILE A 287 0.34 -3.86 -6.91
N LYS A 288 1.49 -3.25 -6.61
CA LYS A 288 1.61 -1.78 -6.47
C LYS A 288 1.27 -1.04 -7.77
N ALA A 289 1.76 -1.53 -8.90
CA ALA A 289 1.44 -0.98 -10.21
C ALA A 289 -0.06 -1.11 -10.52
N LEU A 290 -0.64 -2.25 -10.16
CA LEU A 290 -2.05 -2.56 -10.30
C LEU A 290 -2.93 -1.57 -9.51
N TYR A 291 -2.54 -1.19 -8.29
CA TYR A 291 -3.29 -0.20 -7.50
C TYR A 291 -3.29 1.21 -8.08
N ARG A 292 -2.27 1.57 -8.86
CA ARG A 292 -2.13 2.90 -9.46
C ARG A 292 -2.82 3.03 -10.81
N ASN A 293 -2.95 1.92 -11.54
CA ASN A 293 -3.59 1.90 -12.86
C ASN A 293 -5.06 1.48 -12.71
N GLN A 294 -5.99 2.39 -12.94
CA GLN A 294 -7.44 2.17 -12.74
C GLN A 294 -8.15 1.42 -13.89
N SER A 295 -7.46 1.08 -14.97
CA SER A 295 -8.03 0.45 -16.16
C SER A 295 -7.75 -1.05 -16.23
N TYR A 296 -8.42 -1.84 -15.38
CA TYR A 296 -8.33 -3.30 -15.44
C TYR A 296 -9.63 -3.95 -15.92
N ASN A 297 -10.04 -3.63 -17.15
CA ASN A 297 -10.92 -4.49 -17.91
C ASN A 297 -10.04 -5.27 -18.91
N THR A 298 -9.57 -6.43 -18.49
CA THR A 298 -8.84 -7.34 -19.35
C THR A 298 -9.81 -7.99 -20.35
N SER A 299 -10.07 -7.30 -21.45
CA SER A 299 -10.66 -7.94 -22.61
C SER A 299 -9.55 -8.73 -23.31
N PHE A 300 -9.72 -10.03 -23.45
CA PHE A 300 -8.83 -10.85 -24.26
C PHE A 300 -9.00 -10.49 -25.73
N ALA A 301 -7.90 -10.25 -26.41
CA ALA A 301 -7.85 -10.50 -27.84
C ALA A 301 -7.86 -12.04 -28.06
N ASP A 302 -8.61 -12.51 -29.05
CA ASP A 302 -8.92 -13.91 -29.36
C ASP A 302 -7.72 -14.83 -29.71
N THR A 303 -6.52 -14.42 -29.43
CA THR A 303 -5.27 -15.14 -29.77
C THR A 303 -4.51 -15.61 -28.52
N ALA A 304 -5.17 -16.15 -27.51
CA ALA A 304 -4.48 -16.72 -26.37
C ALA A 304 -4.13 -18.19 -26.62
N PRO A 305 -2.90 -18.53 -26.98
CA PRO A 305 -2.45 -19.91 -26.99
C PRO A 305 -2.06 -20.31 -25.58
N SER A 306 -2.61 -21.37 -25.05
CA SER A 306 -2.18 -22.03 -23.83
C SER A 306 -3.11 -21.86 -22.61
N LEU A 307 -2.84 -22.60 -21.56
CA LEU A 307 -3.65 -22.69 -20.34
C LEU A 307 -3.85 -21.33 -19.69
N VAL A 308 -5.11 -20.87 -19.59
CA VAL A 308 -5.50 -19.66 -18.88
C VAL A 308 -6.22 -20.04 -17.60
N TYR A 309 -5.73 -19.50 -16.49
CA TYR A 309 -6.34 -19.64 -15.19
C TYR A 309 -6.98 -18.31 -14.81
N SER A 310 -8.31 -18.27 -14.83
CA SER A 310 -9.08 -17.08 -14.53
C SER A 310 -9.49 -17.08 -13.05
N ILE A 311 -9.29 -15.96 -12.35
CA ILE A 311 -9.72 -15.75 -10.97
C ILE A 311 -10.79 -14.66 -10.98
N GLY A 312 -12.01 -15.03 -10.64
CA GLY A 312 -13.15 -14.12 -10.63
C GLY A 312 -14.03 -14.27 -9.39
N GLU A 313 -15.18 -13.62 -9.42
CA GLU A 313 -16.19 -13.65 -8.36
C GLU A 313 -16.76 -15.07 -8.17
N SER A 314 -17.06 -15.76 -9.26
CA SER A 314 -17.62 -17.12 -9.27
C SER A 314 -16.64 -18.21 -8.81
N GLY A 315 -15.37 -17.86 -8.63
CA GLY A 315 -14.30 -18.81 -8.30
C GLY A 315 -13.17 -18.78 -9.30
N GLU A 316 -12.55 -19.96 -9.47
CA GLU A 316 -11.44 -20.17 -10.39
C GLU A 316 -11.88 -21.06 -11.56
N GLU A 317 -11.50 -20.68 -12.75
CA GLU A 317 -11.74 -21.45 -13.98
C GLU A 317 -10.43 -21.68 -14.72
N VAL A 318 -10.22 -22.91 -15.19
CA VAL A 318 -9.08 -23.28 -16.06
C VAL A 318 -9.62 -23.46 -17.47
N SER A 319 -9.31 -22.54 -18.35
CA SER A 319 -9.64 -22.64 -19.76
C SER A 319 -8.36 -22.85 -20.57
N GLY A 320 -8.37 -23.78 -21.50
CA GLY A 320 -7.27 -24.03 -22.43
C GLY A 320 -7.46 -25.31 -23.19
N VAL A 321 -7.14 -25.24 -24.46
CA VAL A 321 -7.12 -26.36 -25.42
C VAL A 321 -5.85 -27.16 -25.21
#